data_6051f1150815ffdb384beaf7b7cc1fb6
#
_entry.id   6051f1150815ffdb384beaf7b7cc1fb6
#
_cell.length_a   1.000
_cell.length_b   1.000
_cell.length_c   1.000
_cell.angle_alpha   90.00
_cell.angle_beta   90.00
_cell.angle_gamma   90.00
#
_symmetry.space_group_name_H-M   'P 1'
#
loop_
_entity.id
_entity.type
_entity.pdbx_description
1 polymer ?
#
loop_
_entity_poly.entity_id
_entity_poly.type
_entity_poly.pdbx_seq_one_letter_code
_entity_poly.pdbx_strand_id
1 'polypeptide(L)'
;VRNGHVLAMASYPTYDPGIWVGGVTPKQYKSLIKSDSLSSNATQGLFAPGSTYKVVSTAAAGEQGYSLYSDYKCPKNIKLGTQVFRNYESAAYGQISLARALEVSCNTVFYGLADRMWESAGGNDATRDSADPIADTAFRFGFGTRTGIDLPGESAGRVAGRGFKVQNWEAKRDTWCENAISGYPDTRKTDPKLADYFTALDKENCADGFRWREGDALNAAIGQGDTVVTPLQMAMAYSAIANGGTVYEPRLIKAVVGSDGTVINRIKPSVKSTLDLPKSTIKFLKDSLPGVTTDGSGKTPFLGFPLNQIPVASKTGSAQVTGDNVSTSWFASYAPANKPRYAIVIMVTQGGTGSQTSGPSVRKIYESLFGINGKNVNPNRSVLVDGEPSKSLPV
;
A
#
# COMPACT_ATOMS: atom_id res chain seq x y z
N VAL A 1 -9.55 -9.64 9.67
CA VAL A 1 -9.97 -10.25 8.39
C VAL A 1 -11.49 -10.47 8.34
N ARG A 2 -12.14 -10.86 9.41
CA ARG A 2 -13.52 -11.35 9.41
C ARG A 2 -14.59 -10.29 9.68
N ASN A 3 -14.22 -9.14 10.22
CA ASN A 3 -15.17 -8.18 10.76
C ASN A 3 -14.69 -6.72 10.80
N GLY A 4 -13.55 -6.41 10.21
CA GLY A 4 -13.00 -5.05 10.19
C GLY A 4 -12.43 -4.53 11.52
N HIS A 5 -12.35 -5.32 12.58
CA HIS A 5 -11.75 -4.85 13.84
C HIS A 5 -10.27 -4.56 13.69
N VAL A 6 -9.86 -3.36 14.04
CA VAL A 6 -8.46 -2.96 14.21
C VAL A 6 -8.03 -3.39 15.61
N LEU A 7 -7.11 -4.35 15.68
CA LEU A 7 -6.61 -4.92 16.94
C LEU A 7 -5.42 -4.14 17.48
N ALA A 8 -4.61 -3.58 16.59
CA ALA A 8 -3.49 -2.71 16.92
C ALA A 8 -3.26 -1.73 15.77
N MET A 9 -2.98 -0.50 16.10
CA MET A 9 -2.58 0.54 15.16
C MET A 9 -1.55 1.43 15.85
N ALA A 10 -0.37 1.53 15.27
CA ALA A 10 0.72 2.31 15.83
C ALA A 10 1.39 3.14 14.74
N SER A 11 1.79 4.35 15.11
CA SER A 11 2.57 5.25 14.27
C SER A 11 3.79 5.74 15.05
N TYR A 12 4.90 5.95 14.34
CA TYR A 12 6.10 6.54 14.90
C TYR A 12 6.60 7.60 13.90
N PRO A 13 7.13 8.73 14.34
CA PRO A 13 7.34 9.11 15.75
C PRO A 13 6.02 9.34 16.51
N THR A 14 6.08 9.19 17.82
CA THR A 14 4.97 9.45 18.74
C THR A 14 5.34 10.54 19.74
N TYR A 15 4.40 10.96 20.58
CA TYR A 15 4.62 11.94 21.63
C TYR A 15 3.88 11.54 22.90
N ASP A 16 4.28 12.09 24.03
CA ASP A 16 3.56 11.94 25.29
C ASP A 16 2.29 12.80 25.29
N PRO A 17 1.08 12.20 25.32
CA PRO A 17 -0.16 12.98 25.39
C PRO A 17 -0.26 13.87 26.62
N GLY A 18 0.47 13.59 27.69
CA GLY A 18 0.53 14.44 28.90
C GLY A 18 1.03 15.86 28.63
N ILE A 19 1.70 16.10 27.48
CA ILE A 19 2.16 17.43 27.07
C ILE A 19 1.01 18.45 26.95
N TRP A 20 -0.23 17.98 26.71
CA TRP A 20 -1.42 18.84 26.61
C TRP A 20 -2.01 19.22 27.95
N VAL A 21 -1.62 18.56 29.06
CA VAL A 21 -2.10 18.84 30.41
C VAL A 21 -1.41 20.10 30.92
N GLY A 22 -2.21 21.14 31.21
CA GLY A 22 -1.70 22.45 31.63
C GLY A 22 -1.25 23.39 30.50
N GLY A 23 -1.38 22.97 29.27
CA GLY A 23 -1.05 23.75 28.08
C GLY A 23 0.31 23.40 27.48
N VAL A 24 0.44 23.61 26.17
CA VAL A 24 1.66 23.36 25.40
C VAL A 24 2.40 24.66 25.12
N THR A 25 3.70 24.71 25.36
CA THR A 25 4.52 25.88 25.03
C THR A 25 4.75 25.97 23.51
N PRO A 26 4.99 27.19 22.95
CA PRO A 26 5.30 27.35 21.54
C PRO A 26 6.50 26.52 21.06
N LYS A 27 7.51 26.31 21.91
CA LYS A 27 8.68 25.46 21.61
C LYS A 27 8.29 23.98 21.49
N GLN A 28 7.49 23.48 22.42
CA GLN A 28 7.00 22.11 22.39
C GLN A 28 6.11 21.86 21.17
N TYR A 29 5.15 22.77 20.90
CA TYR A 29 4.28 22.70 19.72
C TYR A 29 5.08 22.69 18.41
N LYS A 30 6.07 23.59 18.27
CA LYS A 30 6.95 23.61 17.10
C LYS A 30 7.75 22.30 16.96
N SER A 31 8.16 21.69 18.07
CA SER A 31 8.84 20.38 18.06
C SER A 31 7.92 19.27 17.57
N LEU A 32 6.66 19.24 18.04
CA LEU A 32 5.65 18.26 17.61
C LEU A 32 5.38 18.36 16.11
N ILE A 33 5.20 19.58 15.59
CA ILE A 33 5.01 19.81 14.14
C ILE A 33 6.23 19.35 13.36
N LYS A 34 7.44 19.72 13.81
CA LYS A 34 8.70 19.37 13.11
C LYS A 34 8.94 17.86 13.08
N SER A 35 8.54 17.14 14.12
CA SER A 35 8.71 15.67 14.20
C SER A 35 7.61 14.89 13.48
N ASP A 36 6.57 15.58 12.96
CA ASP A 36 5.38 14.95 12.36
C ASP A 36 4.64 13.95 13.28
N SER A 37 4.89 14.07 14.60
CA SER A 37 4.37 13.13 15.61
C SER A 37 2.88 13.32 15.90
N LEU A 38 2.26 14.40 15.43
CA LEU A 38 0.82 14.65 15.56
C LEU A 38 -0.01 13.92 14.52
N SER A 39 0.61 13.43 13.45
CA SER A 39 -0.06 12.73 12.35
C SER A 39 0.01 11.22 12.53
N SER A 40 -1.11 10.54 12.31
CA SER A 40 -1.12 9.07 12.27
C SER A 40 -0.63 8.58 10.90
N ASN A 41 0.58 8.06 10.83
CA ASN A 41 1.07 7.44 9.59
C ASN A 41 0.18 6.28 9.12
N ALA A 42 -0.52 5.62 10.04
CA ALA A 42 -1.39 4.49 9.71
C ALA A 42 -2.64 4.89 8.92
N THR A 43 -3.20 6.09 9.20
CA THR A 43 -4.48 6.57 8.62
C THR A 43 -4.35 7.84 7.78
N GLN A 44 -3.31 8.63 7.99
CA GLN A 44 -3.11 9.94 7.36
C GLN A 44 -1.90 9.97 6.44
N GLY A 45 -0.86 9.19 6.75
CA GLY A 45 0.35 9.11 5.94
C GLY A 45 0.08 8.50 4.58
N LEU A 46 0.61 9.12 3.53
CA LEU A 46 0.45 8.74 2.14
C LEU A 46 1.78 8.28 1.56
N PHE A 47 1.86 7.00 1.21
CA PHE A 47 3.10 6.36 0.78
C PHE A 47 2.87 5.54 -0.49
N ALA A 48 3.84 5.57 -1.40
CA ALA A 48 3.84 4.67 -2.55
C ALA A 48 3.86 3.22 -2.06
N PRO A 49 2.91 2.37 -2.48
CA PRO A 49 2.79 1.01 -1.96
C PRO A 49 3.88 0.06 -2.48
N GLY A 50 4.57 0.42 -3.55
CA GLY A 50 5.54 -0.46 -4.19
C GLY A 50 4.94 -1.82 -4.55
N SER A 51 5.76 -2.85 -4.55
CA SER A 51 5.35 -4.20 -4.98
C SER A 51 4.23 -4.84 -4.17
N THR A 52 3.78 -4.28 -3.04
CA THR A 52 2.56 -4.76 -2.37
C THR A 52 1.31 -4.52 -3.21
N TYR A 53 1.37 -3.58 -4.16
CA TYR A 53 0.30 -3.26 -5.09
C TYR A 53 0.14 -4.27 -6.25
N LYS A 54 1.10 -5.16 -6.46
CA LYS A 54 1.05 -6.16 -7.54
C LYS A 54 -0.14 -7.12 -7.45
N VAL A 55 -0.77 -7.25 -6.31
CA VAL A 55 -2.04 -7.99 -6.16
C VAL A 55 -3.17 -7.33 -6.96
N VAL A 56 -3.18 -5.99 -7.02
CA VAL A 56 -4.13 -5.22 -7.84
C VAL A 56 -3.84 -5.43 -9.32
N SER A 57 -2.59 -5.31 -9.73
CA SER A 57 -2.18 -5.50 -11.13
C SER A 57 -2.42 -6.94 -11.62
N THR A 58 -2.25 -7.93 -10.74
CA THR A 58 -2.61 -9.32 -11.01
C THR A 58 -4.11 -9.48 -11.23
N ALA A 59 -4.92 -8.86 -10.37
CA ALA A 59 -6.37 -8.91 -10.49
C ALA A 59 -6.84 -8.23 -11.77
N ALA A 60 -6.32 -7.03 -12.07
CA ALA A 60 -6.61 -6.31 -13.31
C ALA A 60 -6.25 -7.13 -14.56
N ALA A 61 -5.07 -7.76 -14.58
CA ALA A 61 -4.66 -8.62 -15.68
C ALA A 61 -5.62 -9.80 -15.88
N GLY A 62 -6.04 -10.46 -14.79
CA GLY A 62 -7.02 -11.55 -14.86
C GLY A 62 -8.37 -11.12 -15.43
N GLU A 63 -8.86 -9.93 -15.10
CA GLU A 63 -10.10 -9.37 -15.64
C GLU A 63 -10.00 -8.97 -17.10
N GLN A 64 -8.83 -8.52 -17.53
CA GLN A 64 -8.54 -8.22 -18.94
C GLN A 64 -8.28 -9.48 -19.79
N GLY A 65 -8.49 -10.68 -19.22
CA GLY A 65 -8.35 -11.95 -19.93
C GLY A 65 -6.92 -12.49 -20.06
N TYR A 66 -5.95 -11.84 -19.41
CA TYR A 66 -4.59 -12.40 -19.36
C TYR A 66 -4.56 -13.62 -18.47
N SER A 67 -3.95 -14.71 -18.95
CA SER A 67 -3.90 -15.98 -18.22
C SER A 67 -3.13 -15.83 -16.90
N LEU A 68 -3.79 -16.16 -15.80
CA LEU A 68 -3.14 -16.21 -14.47
C LEU A 68 -2.22 -17.42 -14.31
N TYR A 69 -2.37 -18.45 -15.16
CA TYR A 69 -1.67 -19.73 -15.05
C TYR A 69 -0.61 -19.95 -16.13
N SER A 70 -0.42 -18.99 -17.04
CA SER A 70 0.62 -19.05 -18.06
C SER A 70 1.97 -18.57 -17.53
N ASP A 71 3.02 -18.92 -18.26
CA ASP A 71 4.35 -18.43 -18.02
C ASP A 71 4.60 -17.08 -18.73
N TYR A 72 5.40 -16.26 -18.08
CA TYR A 72 5.79 -14.93 -18.53
C TYR A 72 7.31 -14.78 -18.49
N LYS A 73 7.86 -14.01 -19.43
CA LYS A 73 9.30 -13.68 -19.43
C LYS A 73 9.61 -12.66 -18.33
N CYS A 74 10.57 -13.00 -17.48
CA CYS A 74 11.13 -12.10 -16.45
C CYS A 74 12.59 -11.77 -16.78
N PRO A 75 12.86 -10.93 -17.81
CA PRO A 75 14.20 -10.44 -18.11
C PRO A 75 14.66 -9.45 -17.02
N LYS A 76 15.98 -9.16 -16.96
CA LYS A 76 16.54 -8.18 -16.02
C LYS A 76 15.96 -6.78 -16.16
N ASN A 77 15.60 -6.40 -17.38
CA ASN A 77 15.01 -5.09 -17.72
C ASN A 77 14.17 -5.17 -19.00
N ILE A 78 13.36 -4.13 -19.21
CA ILE A 78 12.71 -3.81 -20.48
C ILE A 78 13.07 -2.36 -20.84
N LYS A 79 13.00 -2.03 -22.12
CA LYS A 79 13.23 -0.66 -22.63
C LYS A 79 11.92 -0.09 -23.16
N LEU A 80 11.65 1.17 -22.80
CA LEU A 80 10.59 1.99 -23.33
C LEU A 80 11.21 3.29 -23.84
N GLY A 81 11.31 3.46 -25.16
CA GLY A 81 12.08 4.53 -25.73
C GLY A 81 13.53 4.52 -25.23
N THR A 82 13.95 5.61 -24.60
CA THR A 82 15.28 5.74 -23.97
C THR A 82 15.32 5.28 -22.52
N GLN A 83 14.15 5.08 -21.88
CA GLN A 83 14.08 4.66 -20.48
C GLN A 83 14.25 3.15 -20.31
N VAL A 84 14.90 2.77 -19.21
CA VAL A 84 15.15 1.37 -18.86
C VAL A 84 14.46 1.04 -17.54
N PHE A 85 13.46 0.19 -17.59
CA PHE A 85 12.73 -0.33 -16.44
C PHE A 85 13.34 -1.65 -15.98
N ARG A 86 13.64 -1.79 -14.69
CA ARG A 86 14.45 -2.91 -14.17
C ARG A 86 13.73 -3.65 -13.04
N ASN A 87 14.09 -4.93 -12.89
CA ASN A 87 13.88 -5.65 -11.65
C ASN A 87 14.80 -5.09 -10.55
N TYR A 88 14.46 -5.36 -9.30
CA TYR A 88 15.33 -5.08 -8.18
C TYR A 88 16.69 -5.79 -8.39
N GLU A 89 17.79 -5.05 -8.20
CA GLU A 89 19.17 -5.52 -8.45
C GLU A 89 19.37 -6.13 -9.85
N SER A 90 18.53 -5.78 -10.83
CA SER A 90 18.57 -6.33 -12.19
C SER A 90 18.49 -7.87 -12.26
N ALA A 91 17.83 -8.51 -11.29
CA ALA A 91 17.61 -9.95 -11.29
C ALA A 91 16.82 -10.39 -12.54
N ALA A 92 17.17 -11.55 -13.09
CA ALA A 92 16.46 -12.19 -14.18
C ALA A 92 16.09 -13.62 -13.79
N TYR A 93 14.83 -14.02 -14.10
CA TYR A 93 14.32 -15.35 -13.73
C TYR A 93 13.90 -16.19 -14.94
N GLY A 94 14.14 -15.70 -16.16
CA GLY A 94 13.77 -16.41 -17.39
C GLY A 94 12.25 -16.50 -17.58
N GLN A 95 11.78 -17.65 -17.98
CA GLN A 95 10.36 -17.96 -18.14
C GLN A 95 9.81 -18.48 -16.80
N ILE A 96 8.84 -17.81 -16.22
CA ILE A 96 8.27 -18.14 -14.92
C ILE A 96 6.75 -17.97 -14.91
N SER A 97 6.04 -18.74 -14.09
CA SER A 97 4.61 -18.56 -13.88
C SER A 97 4.30 -17.18 -13.26
N LEU A 98 3.08 -16.69 -13.44
CA LEU A 98 2.65 -15.44 -12.82
C LEU A 98 2.67 -15.55 -11.27
N ALA A 99 2.38 -16.73 -10.71
CA ALA A 99 2.53 -17.01 -9.29
C ALA A 99 3.99 -16.78 -8.84
N ARG A 100 4.95 -17.36 -9.58
CA ARG A 100 6.37 -17.17 -9.30
C ARG A 100 6.81 -15.71 -9.44
N ALA A 101 6.26 -14.99 -10.42
CA ALA A 101 6.51 -13.56 -10.60
C ALA A 101 6.03 -12.72 -9.39
N LEU A 102 4.90 -13.09 -8.77
CA LEU A 102 4.44 -12.51 -7.50
C LEU A 102 5.40 -12.85 -6.35
N GLU A 103 5.82 -14.11 -6.23
CA GLU A 103 6.68 -14.62 -5.15
C GLU A 103 8.04 -13.92 -5.13
N VAL A 104 8.72 -13.84 -6.28
CA VAL A 104 10.03 -13.19 -6.41
C VAL A 104 9.92 -11.68 -6.67
N SER A 105 8.67 -11.18 -6.81
CA SER A 105 8.42 -9.76 -7.08
C SER A 105 9.01 -9.25 -8.40
N CYS A 106 8.99 -10.06 -9.47
CA CYS A 106 9.49 -9.68 -10.78
C CYS A 106 8.75 -8.45 -11.35
N ASN A 107 9.41 -7.31 -11.48
CA ASN A 107 8.80 -6.09 -12.01
C ASN A 107 8.51 -6.22 -13.51
N THR A 108 9.44 -6.82 -14.27
CA THR A 108 9.36 -6.84 -15.74
C THR A 108 8.18 -7.63 -16.28
N VAL A 109 7.68 -8.62 -15.54
CA VAL A 109 6.40 -9.28 -15.85
C VAL A 109 5.23 -8.30 -15.72
N PHE A 110 5.18 -7.53 -14.63
CA PHE A 110 4.10 -6.57 -14.37
C PHE A 110 4.17 -5.36 -15.30
N TYR A 111 5.35 -4.92 -15.68
CA TYR A 111 5.52 -3.91 -16.73
C TYR A 111 4.92 -4.38 -18.05
N GLY A 112 5.26 -5.60 -18.49
CA GLY A 112 4.73 -6.15 -19.75
C GLY A 112 3.22 -6.43 -19.72
N LEU A 113 2.63 -6.69 -18.56
CA LEU A 113 1.16 -6.78 -18.42
C LEU A 113 0.52 -5.39 -18.49
N ALA A 114 1.12 -4.41 -17.80
CA ALA A 114 0.62 -3.03 -17.80
C ALA A 114 0.69 -2.38 -19.17
N ASP A 115 1.77 -2.59 -19.89
CA ASP A 115 1.96 -2.14 -21.27
C ASP A 115 0.83 -2.63 -22.17
N ARG A 116 0.59 -3.93 -22.19
CA ARG A 116 -0.50 -4.53 -22.98
C ARG A 116 -1.88 -4.04 -22.55
N MET A 117 -2.13 -3.85 -21.24
CA MET A 117 -3.40 -3.29 -20.75
C MET A 117 -3.54 -1.83 -21.17
N TRP A 118 -2.46 -1.05 -21.16
CA TRP A 118 -2.44 0.33 -21.60
C TRP A 118 -2.71 0.46 -23.10
N GLU A 119 -2.06 -0.38 -23.93
CA GLU A 119 -2.29 -0.44 -25.37
C GLU A 119 -3.75 -0.83 -25.70
N SER A 120 -4.25 -1.90 -25.06
CA SER A 120 -5.65 -2.37 -25.28
C SER A 120 -6.70 -1.36 -24.85
N ALA A 121 -6.38 -0.47 -23.91
CA ALA A 121 -7.22 0.63 -23.47
C ALA A 121 -7.10 1.92 -24.33
N GLY A 122 -6.45 1.83 -25.50
CA GLY A 122 -6.32 2.91 -26.47
C GLY A 122 -4.96 3.62 -26.48
N GLY A 123 -4.03 3.21 -25.63
CA GLY A 123 -2.65 3.74 -25.64
C GLY A 123 -2.57 5.26 -25.54
N ASN A 124 -1.86 5.88 -26.47
CA ASN A 124 -1.75 7.34 -26.57
C ASN A 124 -3.02 8.04 -27.07
N ASP A 125 -3.90 7.32 -27.75
CA ASP A 125 -5.16 7.88 -28.31
C ASP A 125 -6.33 7.76 -27.30
N ALA A 126 -6.08 7.17 -26.13
CA ALA A 126 -7.06 7.05 -25.09
C ALA A 126 -7.46 8.41 -24.51
N THR A 127 -8.75 8.54 -24.20
CA THR A 127 -9.35 9.71 -23.58
C THR A 127 -9.46 9.54 -22.07
N ARG A 128 -9.95 10.56 -21.37
CA ARG A 128 -10.27 10.49 -19.93
C ARG A 128 -11.22 9.34 -19.59
N ASP A 129 -12.19 9.07 -20.46
CA ASP A 129 -13.24 8.08 -20.23
C ASP A 129 -12.86 6.68 -20.74
N SER A 130 -11.66 6.51 -21.30
CA SER A 130 -11.15 5.20 -21.67
C SER A 130 -10.89 4.36 -20.42
N ALA A 131 -11.01 3.04 -20.55
CA ALA A 131 -10.77 2.11 -19.46
C ALA A 131 -9.36 2.30 -18.83
N ASP A 132 -9.28 2.15 -17.52
CA ASP A 132 -8.02 2.16 -16.78
C ASP A 132 -7.96 0.93 -15.85
N PRO A 133 -7.68 -0.26 -16.40
CA PRO A 133 -7.89 -1.53 -15.70
C PRO A 133 -7.23 -1.61 -14.33
N ILE A 134 -6.02 -1.07 -14.17
CA ILE A 134 -5.30 -1.09 -12.89
C ILE A 134 -5.94 -0.11 -11.90
N ALA A 135 -6.28 1.10 -12.33
CA ALA A 135 -6.92 2.10 -11.47
C ALA A 135 -8.33 1.65 -11.05
N ASP A 136 -9.12 1.16 -12.00
CA ASP A 136 -10.49 0.67 -11.75
C ASP A 136 -10.49 -0.49 -10.75
N THR A 137 -9.54 -1.42 -10.90
CA THR A 137 -9.35 -2.52 -9.94
C THR A 137 -8.90 -1.99 -8.57
N ALA A 138 -8.01 -1.01 -8.53
CA ALA A 138 -7.54 -0.42 -7.27
C ALA A 138 -8.68 0.23 -6.45
N PHE A 139 -9.60 0.92 -7.10
CA PHE A 139 -10.77 1.48 -6.41
C PHE A 139 -11.62 0.39 -5.77
N ARG A 140 -11.79 -0.77 -6.41
CA ARG A 140 -12.51 -1.92 -5.82
C ARG A 140 -11.77 -2.52 -4.62
N PHE A 141 -10.44 -2.49 -4.59
CA PHE A 141 -9.65 -2.83 -3.40
C PHE A 141 -9.77 -1.81 -2.26
N GLY A 142 -10.45 -0.68 -2.48
CA GLY A 142 -10.68 0.39 -1.50
C GLY A 142 -9.59 1.46 -1.48
N PHE A 143 -8.64 1.42 -2.41
CA PHE A 143 -7.65 2.50 -2.57
C PHE A 143 -8.29 3.76 -3.17
N GLY A 144 -7.71 4.92 -2.92
CA GLY A 144 -8.22 6.19 -3.44
C GLY A 144 -9.49 6.70 -2.77
N THR A 145 -10.00 6.03 -1.73
CA THR A 145 -11.17 6.42 -0.96
C THR A 145 -10.92 6.25 0.54
N ARG A 146 -11.59 7.05 1.37
CA ARG A 146 -11.52 6.86 2.83
C ARG A 146 -12.04 5.49 3.20
N THR A 147 -11.42 4.84 4.19
CA THR A 147 -11.81 3.50 4.64
C THR A 147 -13.12 3.49 5.40
N GLY A 148 -13.47 4.60 6.05
CA GLY A 148 -14.62 4.73 6.93
C GLY A 148 -14.31 4.33 8.37
N ILE A 149 -13.02 4.32 8.76
CA ILE A 149 -12.64 4.07 10.15
C ILE A 149 -13.28 5.10 11.09
N ASP A 150 -13.65 4.65 12.28
CA ASP A 150 -14.23 5.48 13.35
C ASP A 150 -13.21 6.43 14.03
N LEU A 151 -12.34 7.06 13.21
CA LEU A 151 -11.36 8.08 13.58
C LEU A 151 -11.45 9.29 12.65
N PRO A 152 -11.25 10.51 13.16
CA PRO A 152 -11.20 11.71 12.33
C PRO A 152 -9.88 11.80 11.55
N GLY A 153 -9.89 12.63 10.49
CA GLY A 153 -8.67 13.04 9.78
C GLY A 153 -8.08 11.99 8.84
N GLU A 154 -8.81 10.93 8.49
CA GLU A 154 -8.34 9.90 7.57
C GLU A 154 -8.08 10.47 6.16
N SER A 155 -6.96 10.07 5.55
CA SER A 155 -6.60 10.37 4.17
C SER A 155 -7.21 9.34 3.20
N ALA A 156 -7.74 9.83 2.07
CA ALA A 156 -8.31 8.97 1.04
C ALA A 156 -7.26 8.22 0.20
N GLY A 157 -5.99 8.60 0.28
CA GLY A 157 -5.00 8.12 -0.68
C GLY A 157 -5.21 8.69 -2.08
N ARG A 158 -4.48 8.13 -3.03
CA ARG A 158 -4.59 8.50 -4.44
C ARG A 158 -4.24 7.29 -5.31
N VAL A 159 -5.08 7.01 -6.27
CA VAL A 159 -4.83 6.03 -7.32
C VAL A 159 -4.41 6.78 -8.57
N ALA A 160 -3.20 6.47 -9.06
CA ALA A 160 -2.73 6.99 -10.32
C ALA A 160 -3.48 6.35 -11.47
N GLY A 161 -3.85 7.16 -12.46
CA GLY A 161 -4.59 6.75 -13.64
C GLY A 161 -4.97 7.95 -14.51
N ARG A 162 -5.68 7.69 -15.60
CA ARG A 162 -6.12 8.70 -16.57
C ARG A 162 -6.91 9.82 -15.90
N GLY A 163 -7.91 9.47 -15.11
CA GLY A 163 -8.75 10.44 -14.41
C GLY A 163 -7.96 11.35 -13.47
N PHE A 164 -7.00 10.77 -12.72
CA PHE A 164 -6.12 11.55 -11.86
C PHE A 164 -5.23 12.52 -12.65
N LYS A 165 -4.63 12.08 -13.76
CA LYS A 165 -3.77 12.94 -14.60
C LYS A 165 -4.54 14.15 -15.10
N VAL A 166 -5.76 13.97 -15.59
CA VAL A 166 -6.62 15.08 -16.06
C VAL A 166 -6.96 16.02 -14.91
N GLN A 167 -7.44 15.51 -13.77
CA GLN A 167 -7.77 16.34 -12.61
C GLN A 167 -6.56 17.13 -12.09
N ASN A 168 -5.39 16.51 -12.01
CA ASN A 168 -4.18 17.16 -11.57
C ASN A 168 -3.72 18.24 -12.56
N TRP A 169 -3.88 17.99 -13.87
CA TRP A 169 -3.59 18.96 -14.91
C TRP A 169 -4.55 20.15 -14.85
N GLU A 170 -5.86 19.91 -14.76
CA GLU A 170 -6.87 20.96 -14.61
C GLU A 170 -6.59 21.87 -13.39
N ALA A 171 -6.13 21.26 -12.28
CA ALA A 171 -5.83 22.01 -11.06
C ALA A 171 -4.50 22.79 -11.08
N LYS A 172 -3.53 22.38 -11.89
CA LYS A 172 -2.14 22.90 -11.83
C LYS A 172 -1.63 23.49 -13.14
N ARG A 173 -2.37 23.36 -14.23
CA ARG A 173 -1.95 23.78 -15.57
C ARG A 173 -1.46 25.23 -15.58
N ASP A 174 -2.25 26.14 -15.02
CA ASP A 174 -1.91 27.57 -15.05
C ASP A 174 -0.59 27.84 -14.32
N THR A 175 -0.39 27.24 -13.16
CA THR A 175 0.88 27.32 -12.41
C THR A 175 2.05 26.76 -13.22
N TRP A 176 1.88 25.60 -13.87
CA TRP A 176 2.93 25.02 -14.71
C TRP A 176 3.24 25.90 -15.93
N CYS A 177 2.22 26.47 -16.55
CA CYS A 177 2.41 27.39 -17.68
C CYS A 177 3.13 28.67 -17.26
N GLU A 178 2.80 29.26 -16.12
CA GLU A 178 3.48 30.41 -15.54
C GLU A 178 4.94 30.11 -15.19
N ASN A 179 5.20 28.97 -14.54
CA ASN A 179 6.56 28.53 -14.21
C ASN A 179 7.41 28.27 -15.47
N ALA A 180 6.81 27.66 -16.49
CA ALA A 180 7.47 27.42 -17.78
C ALA A 180 7.91 28.73 -18.47
N ILE A 181 7.17 29.83 -18.28
CA ILE A 181 7.50 31.17 -18.78
C ILE A 181 8.53 31.85 -17.87
N SER A 182 8.35 31.84 -16.56
CA SER A 182 9.21 32.52 -15.59
C SER A 182 10.60 31.89 -15.44
N GLY A 183 10.71 30.57 -15.67
CA GLY A 183 11.99 29.86 -15.69
C GLY A 183 12.67 29.72 -14.33
N TYR A 184 11.91 29.75 -13.23
CA TYR A 184 12.40 29.57 -11.84
C TYR A 184 13.53 30.52 -11.46
N PRO A 185 13.32 31.84 -11.45
CA PRO A 185 14.38 32.85 -11.31
C PRO A 185 15.17 32.72 -10.00
N ASP A 186 14.55 32.31 -8.90
CA ASP A 186 15.26 32.16 -7.63
C ASP A 186 16.11 30.88 -7.58
N THR A 187 15.59 29.76 -8.07
CA THR A 187 16.38 28.51 -8.24
C THR A 187 17.53 28.74 -9.18
N ARG A 188 17.34 29.52 -10.27
CA ARG A 188 18.36 29.81 -11.27
C ARG A 188 19.56 30.57 -10.70
N LYS A 189 19.38 31.38 -9.65
CA LYS A 189 20.48 32.07 -8.96
C LYS A 189 21.43 31.11 -8.25
N THR A 190 20.91 29.97 -7.76
CA THR A 190 21.68 29.02 -6.95
C THR A 190 22.05 27.75 -7.74
N ASP A 191 21.14 27.27 -8.60
CA ASP A 191 21.33 26.08 -9.44
C ASP A 191 20.64 26.27 -10.81
N PRO A 192 21.36 26.79 -11.81
CA PRO A 192 20.83 27.01 -13.15
C PRO A 192 20.36 25.74 -13.84
N LYS A 193 21.06 24.60 -13.62
CA LYS A 193 20.72 23.30 -14.26
C LYS A 193 19.40 22.76 -13.70
N LEU A 194 19.18 22.89 -12.39
CA LEU A 194 17.93 22.51 -11.75
C LEU A 194 16.77 23.38 -12.23
N ALA A 195 16.99 24.69 -12.39
CA ALA A 195 16.01 25.61 -12.95
C ALA A 195 15.63 25.27 -14.39
N ASP A 196 16.61 24.92 -15.23
CA ASP A 196 16.36 24.48 -16.61
C ASP A 196 15.56 23.18 -16.63
N TYR A 197 15.89 22.22 -15.76
CA TYR A 197 15.15 20.96 -15.63
C TYR A 197 13.68 21.21 -15.22
N PHE A 198 13.42 22.03 -14.19
CA PHE A 198 12.07 22.35 -13.76
C PHE A 198 11.29 23.11 -14.83
N THR A 199 11.95 24.06 -15.53
CA THR A 199 11.32 24.80 -16.63
C THR A 199 10.90 23.88 -17.78
N ALA A 200 11.75 22.93 -18.16
CA ALA A 200 11.43 21.94 -19.19
C ALA A 200 10.29 21.03 -18.76
N LEU A 201 10.30 20.57 -17.51
CA LEU A 201 9.24 19.72 -16.93
C LEU A 201 7.88 20.44 -16.90
N ASP A 202 7.86 21.72 -16.44
CA ASP A 202 6.64 22.49 -16.38
C ASP A 202 6.11 22.89 -17.75
N LYS A 203 7.01 23.11 -18.72
CA LYS A 203 6.62 23.29 -20.14
C LYS A 203 5.91 22.05 -20.70
N GLU A 204 6.42 20.87 -20.41
CA GLU A 204 5.79 19.60 -20.80
C GLU A 204 4.46 19.40 -20.07
N ASN A 205 4.42 19.64 -18.76
CA ASN A 205 3.20 19.51 -17.95
C ASN A 205 2.12 20.53 -18.36
N CYS A 206 2.50 21.75 -18.72
CA CYS A 206 1.59 22.77 -19.23
C CYS A 206 0.89 22.32 -20.51
N ALA A 207 1.64 21.71 -21.43
CA ALA A 207 1.13 21.27 -22.74
C ALA A 207 0.38 19.93 -22.66
N ASP A 208 0.98 18.93 -22.03
CA ASP A 208 0.59 17.51 -22.14
C ASP A 208 0.45 16.78 -20.78
N GLY A 209 0.45 17.50 -19.65
CA GLY A 209 0.41 16.92 -18.32
C GLY A 209 -0.86 16.09 -17.99
N PHE A 210 -1.90 16.22 -18.80
CA PHE A 210 -3.12 15.42 -18.71
C PHE A 210 -2.98 13.99 -19.28
N ARG A 211 -1.96 13.72 -20.08
CA ARG A 211 -1.77 12.43 -20.75
C ARG A 211 -1.32 11.35 -19.78
N TRP A 212 -2.01 10.23 -19.81
CA TRP A 212 -1.57 8.99 -19.16
C TRP A 212 -0.67 8.21 -20.11
N ARG A 213 0.61 8.30 -19.90
CA ARG A 213 1.63 7.70 -20.78
C ARG A 213 1.90 6.25 -20.40
N GLU A 214 2.48 5.50 -21.34
CA GLU A 214 2.92 4.12 -21.11
C GLU A 214 3.81 4.01 -19.86
N GLY A 215 4.82 4.87 -19.69
CA GLY A 215 5.67 4.89 -18.49
C GLY A 215 4.92 5.11 -17.18
N ASP A 216 3.84 5.90 -17.18
CA ASP A 216 2.96 6.08 -16.02
C ASP A 216 2.24 4.75 -15.68
N ALA A 217 1.73 4.04 -16.69
CA ALA A 217 1.05 2.76 -16.52
C ALA A 217 2.01 1.68 -15.97
N LEU A 218 3.25 1.63 -16.51
CA LEU A 218 4.28 0.70 -16.02
C LEU A 218 4.60 0.95 -14.55
N ASN A 219 4.81 2.21 -14.15
CA ASN A 219 5.09 2.57 -12.76
C ASN A 219 3.89 2.26 -11.85
N ALA A 220 2.67 2.60 -12.26
CA ALA A 220 1.46 2.31 -11.49
C ALA A 220 1.29 0.81 -11.23
N ALA A 221 1.63 -0.05 -12.20
CA ALA A 221 1.50 -1.50 -12.06
C ALA A 221 2.34 -2.12 -10.95
N ILE A 222 3.41 -1.46 -10.56
CA ILE A 222 4.26 -1.90 -9.45
C ILE A 222 4.09 -1.03 -8.19
N GLY A 223 3.04 -0.20 -8.15
CA GLY A 223 2.74 0.68 -7.02
C GLY A 223 3.71 1.84 -6.85
N GLN A 224 4.23 2.35 -7.96
CA GLN A 224 5.11 3.51 -8.03
C GLN A 224 4.41 4.67 -8.77
N GLY A 225 5.12 5.76 -8.98
CA GLY A 225 4.57 6.96 -9.62
C GLY A 225 3.63 7.72 -8.66
N ASP A 226 2.47 8.13 -9.18
CA ASP A 226 1.54 8.99 -8.44
C ASP A 226 0.61 8.25 -7.47
N THR A 227 0.65 6.91 -7.44
CA THR A 227 -0.18 6.11 -6.50
C THR A 227 0.37 6.22 -5.08
N VAL A 228 -0.46 6.65 -4.14
CA VAL A 228 -0.14 6.68 -2.71
C VAL A 228 -1.32 6.17 -1.87
N VAL A 229 -1.01 5.38 -0.87
CA VAL A 229 -1.99 4.70 -0.01
C VAL A 229 -1.63 4.87 1.46
N THR A 230 -2.62 4.67 2.34
CA THR A 230 -2.35 4.55 3.78
C THR A 230 -2.06 3.08 4.14
N PRO A 231 -1.28 2.80 5.20
CA PRO A 231 -1.12 1.45 5.74
C PRO A 231 -2.44 0.76 6.08
N LEU A 232 -3.44 1.51 6.53
CA LEU A 232 -4.77 0.97 6.81
C LEU A 232 -5.47 0.47 5.53
N GLN A 233 -5.44 1.25 4.44
CA GLN A 233 -5.98 0.80 3.16
C GLN A 233 -5.31 -0.47 2.67
N MET A 234 -4.00 -0.58 2.82
CA MET A 234 -3.27 -1.79 2.46
C MET A 234 -3.69 -2.99 3.32
N ALA A 235 -3.90 -2.80 4.63
CA ALA A 235 -4.38 -3.85 5.52
C ALA A 235 -5.79 -4.33 5.14
N MET A 236 -6.68 -3.40 4.74
CA MET A 236 -8.01 -3.74 4.24
C MET A 236 -7.96 -4.55 2.94
N ALA A 237 -7.12 -4.15 1.98
CA ALA A 237 -6.96 -4.84 0.71
C ALA A 237 -6.52 -6.31 0.91
N TYR A 238 -5.51 -6.53 1.75
CA TYR A 238 -5.06 -7.89 2.09
C TYR A 238 -6.08 -8.68 2.92
N SER A 239 -6.83 -7.99 3.77
CA SER A 239 -7.95 -8.58 4.52
C SER A 239 -9.07 -9.05 3.57
N ALA A 240 -9.37 -8.27 2.53
CA ALA A 240 -10.37 -8.60 1.52
C ALA A 240 -9.94 -9.80 0.66
N ILE A 241 -8.68 -9.89 0.23
CA ILE A 241 -8.16 -11.08 -0.44
C ILE A 241 -8.32 -12.31 0.48
N ALA A 242 -7.92 -12.18 1.73
CA ALA A 242 -7.93 -13.27 2.71
C ALA A 242 -9.34 -13.85 2.94
N ASN A 243 -10.37 -13.01 3.04
CA ASN A 243 -11.73 -13.43 3.32
C ASN A 243 -12.58 -13.79 2.10
N GLY A 244 -12.00 -13.70 0.90
CA GLY A 244 -12.69 -14.06 -0.34
C GLY A 244 -13.40 -12.90 -1.04
N GLY A 245 -13.05 -11.65 -0.72
CA GLY A 245 -13.46 -10.47 -1.48
C GLY A 245 -14.27 -9.42 -0.74
N THR A 246 -14.57 -9.61 0.55
CA THR A 246 -15.33 -8.63 1.32
C THR A 246 -14.42 -7.53 1.89
N VAL A 247 -14.69 -6.28 1.59
CA VAL A 247 -14.04 -5.10 2.16
C VAL A 247 -14.87 -4.61 3.34
N TYR A 248 -14.40 -4.86 4.56
CA TYR A 248 -15.06 -4.37 5.76
C TYR A 248 -14.62 -2.94 6.09
N GLU A 249 -15.52 -2.13 6.64
CA GLU A 249 -15.14 -0.88 7.28
C GLU A 249 -14.30 -1.18 8.53
N PRO A 250 -13.08 -0.61 8.64
CA PRO A 250 -12.26 -0.80 9.82
C PRO A 250 -12.85 -0.04 11.00
N ARG A 251 -12.73 -0.60 12.20
CA ARG A 251 -13.27 0.01 13.43
C ARG A 251 -12.44 -0.33 14.65
N LEU A 252 -12.33 0.63 15.55
CA LEU A 252 -11.70 0.52 16.86
C LEU A 252 -12.73 0.22 17.93
N ILE A 253 -13.93 0.82 17.81
CA ILE A 253 -14.99 0.69 18.81
C ILE A 253 -15.72 -0.64 18.59
N LYS A 254 -15.75 -1.48 19.61
CA LYS A 254 -16.47 -2.76 19.62
C LYS A 254 -17.84 -2.64 20.29
N ALA A 255 -17.91 -1.88 21.37
CA ALA A 255 -19.15 -1.65 22.09
C ALA A 255 -19.08 -0.37 22.93
N VAL A 256 -20.26 0.16 23.28
CA VAL A 256 -20.43 1.19 24.29
C VAL A 256 -20.91 0.50 25.54
N VAL A 257 -20.27 0.77 26.68
CA VAL A 257 -20.62 0.18 28.00
C VAL A 257 -20.97 1.25 29.00
N GLY A 258 -21.90 0.95 29.90
CA GLY A 258 -22.23 1.80 31.03
C GLY A 258 -21.14 1.77 32.11
N SER A 259 -21.23 2.67 33.07
CA SER A 259 -20.32 2.73 34.24
C SER A 259 -20.32 1.46 35.10
N ASP A 260 -21.40 0.71 35.07
CA ASP A 260 -21.56 -0.60 35.74
C ASP A 260 -21.01 -1.79 34.93
N GLY A 261 -20.50 -1.52 33.72
CA GLY A 261 -19.98 -2.54 32.80
C GLY A 261 -21.07 -3.22 31.94
N THR A 262 -22.32 -2.78 32.01
CA THR A 262 -23.38 -3.28 31.11
C THR A 262 -23.12 -2.81 29.67
N VAL A 263 -23.37 -3.69 28.71
CA VAL A 263 -23.24 -3.33 27.28
C VAL A 263 -24.48 -2.58 26.83
N ILE A 264 -24.34 -1.28 26.59
CA ILE A 264 -25.43 -0.41 26.10
C ILE A 264 -25.66 -0.66 24.61
N ASN A 265 -24.59 -0.71 23.81
CA ASN A 265 -24.67 -0.92 22.38
C ASN A 265 -23.47 -1.71 21.89
N ARG A 266 -23.69 -2.68 20.99
CA ARG A 266 -22.64 -3.40 20.27
C ARG A 266 -22.56 -2.88 18.84
N ILE A 267 -21.36 -2.46 18.42
CA ILE A 267 -21.12 -2.04 17.04
C ILE A 267 -20.93 -3.29 16.18
N LYS A 268 -21.85 -3.51 15.25
CA LYS A 268 -21.78 -4.64 14.32
C LYS A 268 -20.77 -4.37 13.20
N PRO A 269 -20.16 -5.43 12.62
CA PRO A 269 -19.36 -5.29 11.40
C PRO A 269 -20.17 -4.63 10.28
N SER A 270 -19.55 -3.67 9.59
CA SER A 270 -20.12 -3.05 8.39
C SER A 270 -19.28 -3.46 7.17
N VAL A 271 -19.95 -3.81 6.09
CA VAL A 271 -19.32 -4.08 4.78
C VAL A 271 -19.32 -2.80 3.99
N LYS A 272 -18.13 -2.33 3.62
CA LYS A 272 -17.95 -1.15 2.78
C LYS A 272 -18.26 -1.47 1.32
N SER A 273 -17.69 -2.57 0.82
CA SER A 273 -17.83 -3.01 -0.57
C SER A 273 -17.38 -4.47 -0.72
N THR A 274 -17.43 -4.96 -1.94
CA THR A 274 -16.79 -6.21 -2.35
C THR A 274 -15.76 -5.92 -3.43
N LEU A 275 -14.75 -6.78 -3.56
CA LEU A 275 -13.75 -6.65 -4.64
C LEU A 275 -14.35 -6.83 -6.03
N ASP A 276 -15.50 -7.50 -6.11
CA ASP A 276 -16.18 -7.80 -7.37
C ASP A 276 -15.24 -8.41 -8.44
N LEU A 277 -14.42 -9.34 -8.00
CA LEU A 277 -13.46 -10.07 -8.82
C LEU A 277 -13.94 -11.50 -9.09
N PRO A 278 -13.57 -12.11 -10.23
CA PRO A 278 -13.78 -13.53 -10.45
C PRO A 278 -13.22 -14.37 -9.29
N LYS A 279 -13.98 -15.36 -8.84
CA LYS A 279 -13.55 -16.27 -7.76
C LYS A 279 -12.21 -16.95 -8.08
N SER A 280 -11.94 -17.23 -9.36
CA SER A 280 -10.66 -17.76 -9.85
C SER A 280 -9.49 -16.80 -9.57
N THR A 281 -9.68 -15.51 -9.76
CA THR A 281 -8.67 -14.48 -9.49
C THR A 281 -8.36 -14.38 -7.99
N ILE A 282 -9.40 -14.34 -7.15
CA ILE A 282 -9.22 -14.34 -5.69
C ILE A 282 -8.51 -15.63 -5.24
N LYS A 283 -8.93 -16.79 -5.78
CA LYS A 283 -8.29 -18.06 -5.50
C LYS A 283 -6.81 -18.07 -5.91
N PHE A 284 -6.50 -17.57 -7.11
CA PHE A 284 -5.13 -17.48 -7.60
C PHE A 284 -4.25 -16.64 -6.65
N LEU A 285 -4.72 -15.46 -6.21
CA LEU A 285 -4.00 -14.63 -5.25
C LEU A 285 -3.77 -15.35 -3.92
N LYS A 286 -4.80 -16.03 -3.40
CA LYS A 286 -4.69 -16.79 -2.14
C LYS A 286 -3.72 -17.97 -2.24
N ASP A 287 -3.67 -18.63 -3.37
CA ASP A 287 -2.77 -19.77 -3.60
C ASP A 287 -1.32 -19.32 -3.83
N SER A 288 -1.10 -18.15 -4.44
CA SER A 288 0.24 -17.65 -4.78
C SER A 288 0.94 -16.94 -3.64
N LEU A 289 0.22 -16.15 -2.83
CA LEU A 289 0.82 -15.29 -1.79
C LEU A 289 1.57 -16.06 -0.67
N PRO A 290 1.21 -17.31 -0.28
CA PRO A 290 2.04 -18.08 0.64
C PRO A 290 3.44 -18.37 0.13
N GLY A 291 3.62 -18.51 -1.18
CA GLY A 291 4.93 -18.74 -1.82
C GLY A 291 5.92 -17.62 -1.56
N VAL A 292 5.45 -16.39 -1.31
CA VAL A 292 6.31 -15.25 -0.95
C VAL A 292 7.09 -15.51 0.33
N THR A 293 6.47 -16.11 1.35
CA THR A 293 7.12 -16.43 2.64
C THR A 293 7.84 -17.77 2.64
N THR A 294 7.44 -18.71 1.82
CA THR A 294 8.08 -20.05 1.77
C THR A 294 9.32 -20.07 0.90
N ASP A 295 9.26 -19.43 -0.28
CA ASP A 295 10.35 -19.50 -1.27
C ASP A 295 10.62 -18.18 -2.02
N GLY A 296 9.87 -17.13 -1.72
CA GLY A 296 9.93 -15.83 -2.40
C GLY A 296 10.68 -14.76 -1.62
N SER A 297 10.36 -13.52 -1.96
CA SER A 297 11.00 -12.31 -1.43
C SER A 297 10.79 -12.08 0.08
N GLY A 298 9.81 -12.75 0.70
CA GLY A 298 9.51 -12.70 2.13
C GLY A 298 10.06 -13.87 2.94
N LYS A 299 10.87 -14.77 2.36
CA LYS A 299 11.37 -15.99 2.99
C LYS A 299 12.27 -15.73 4.21
N THR A 300 13.23 -14.84 4.06
CA THR A 300 14.27 -14.60 5.07
C THR A 300 13.73 -14.30 6.47
N PRO A 301 12.78 -13.36 6.67
CA PRO A 301 12.25 -13.08 8.01
C PRO A 301 11.46 -14.25 8.61
N PHE A 302 11.00 -15.21 7.81
CA PHE A 302 10.21 -16.36 8.28
C PHE A 302 11.01 -17.67 8.39
N LEU A 303 12.33 -17.62 8.24
CA LEU A 303 13.19 -18.79 8.53
C LEU A 303 13.00 -19.29 9.96
N GLY A 304 12.64 -20.57 10.12
CA GLY A 304 12.34 -21.18 11.43
C GLY A 304 10.95 -20.87 12.01
N PHE A 305 10.11 -20.09 11.32
CA PHE A 305 8.70 -19.95 11.68
C PHE A 305 7.94 -21.21 11.21
N PRO A 306 6.97 -21.76 11.99
CA PRO A 306 6.25 -22.99 11.66
C PRO A 306 5.21 -22.78 10.56
N LEU A 307 5.66 -22.46 9.33
CA LEU A 307 4.80 -22.18 8.16
C LEU A 307 3.90 -23.36 7.76
N ASN A 308 4.28 -24.60 8.11
CA ASN A 308 3.47 -25.80 7.90
C ASN A 308 2.21 -25.83 8.80
N GLN A 309 2.26 -25.23 9.97
CA GLN A 309 1.12 -25.13 10.91
C GLN A 309 0.37 -23.81 10.74
N ILE A 310 1.11 -22.73 10.52
CA ILE A 310 0.60 -21.36 10.38
C ILE A 310 1.13 -20.77 9.09
N PRO A 311 0.56 -21.16 7.94
CA PRO A 311 0.99 -20.61 6.65
C PRO A 311 0.68 -19.11 6.60
N VAL A 312 1.68 -18.32 6.17
CA VAL A 312 1.58 -16.86 6.05
C VAL A 312 1.56 -16.49 4.58
N ALA A 313 0.48 -15.86 4.15
CA ALA A 313 0.39 -15.22 2.84
C ALA A 313 0.89 -13.79 2.94
N SER A 314 1.77 -13.37 2.04
CA SER A 314 2.36 -12.05 2.13
C SER A 314 2.78 -11.46 0.78
N LYS A 315 3.16 -10.20 0.81
CA LYS A 315 3.89 -9.52 -0.26
C LYS A 315 4.83 -8.47 0.34
N THR A 316 6.08 -8.52 -0.08
CA THR A 316 7.07 -7.48 0.23
C THR A 316 6.94 -6.30 -0.72
N GLY A 317 7.23 -5.11 -0.25
CA GLY A 317 7.35 -3.90 -1.03
C GLY A 317 8.62 -3.13 -0.67
N SER A 318 9.24 -2.52 -1.68
CA SER A 318 10.31 -1.55 -1.53
C SER A 318 9.98 -0.42 -2.51
N ALA A 319 9.39 0.65 -1.98
CA ALA A 319 9.00 1.77 -2.80
C ALA A 319 10.12 2.79 -2.87
N GLN A 320 10.56 3.12 -4.08
CA GLN A 320 11.56 4.15 -4.29
C GLN A 320 11.02 5.52 -3.90
N VAL A 321 11.86 6.34 -3.29
CA VAL A 321 11.62 7.75 -3.00
C VAL A 321 12.60 8.59 -3.82
N THR A 322 12.19 9.82 -4.16
CA THR A 322 13.03 10.75 -4.93
C THR A 322 14.30 11.14 -4.18
N GLY A 323 15.40 11.33 -4.91
CA GLY A 323 16.71 11.68 -4.37
C GLY A 323 17.49 10.45 -3.88
N ASP A 324 18.51 10.68 -3.05
CA ASP A 324 19.39 9.65 -2.49
C ASP A 324 18.76 8.92 -1.27
N ASN A 325 17.46 9.04 -1.09
CA ASN A 325 16.78 8.44 0.04
C ASN A 325 16.63 6.93 -0.12
N VAL A 326 16.77 6.23 0.98
CA VAL A 326 16.52 4.78 1.06
C VAL A 326 15.03 4.50 0.85
N SER A 327 14.70 3.43 0.14
CA SER A 327 13.33 3.02 -0.18
C SER A 327 12.44 2.88 1.06
N THR A 328 11.15 3.12 0.90
CA THR A 328 10.14 2.78 1.91
C THR A 328 9.91 1.28 1.93
N SER A 329 10.10 0.67 3.09
CA SER A 329 9.90 -0.75 3.34
C SER A 329 8.44 -1.07 3.62
N TRP A 330 7.88 -2.09 2.94
CA TRP A 330 6.53 -2.60 3.17
C TRP A 330 6.52 -4.11 3.34
N PHE A 331 5.71 -4.57 4.26
CA PHE A 331 5.35 -5.98 4.37
C PHE A 331 3.85 -6.08 4.66
N ALA A 332 3.07 -6.55 3.69
CA ALA A 332 1.64 -6.77 3.81
C ALA A 332 1.35 -8.28 3.84
N SER A 333 0.51 -8.72 4.78
CA SER A 333 0.31 -10.15 5.02
C SER A 333 -1.01 -10.48 5.70
N TYR A 334 -1.39 -11.77 5.63
CA TYR A 334 -2.44 -12.35 6.47
C TYR A 334 -2.09 -13.78 6.89
N ALA A 335 -2.61 -14.21 8.03
CA ALA A 335 -2.37 -15.55 8.56
C ALA A 335 -3.54 -16.06 9.44
N PRO A 336 -3.70 -17.40 9.59
CA PRO A 336 -3.15 -18.42 8.71
C PRO A 336 -3.73 -18.33 7.29
N ALA A 337 -2.94 -18.59 6.24
CA ALA A 337 -3.40 -18.39 4.85
C ALA A 337 -4.59 -19.31 4.47
N ASN A 338 -4.64 -20.52 5.03
CA ASN A 338 -5.70 -21.49 4.80
C ASN A 338 -6.99 -21.23 5.62
N LYS A 339 -6.87 -20.53 6.76
CA LYS A 339 -8.00 -20.15 7.63
C LYS A 339 -7.79 -18.75 8.19
N PRO A 340 -7.87 -17.70 7.37
CA PRO A 340 -7.43 -16.37 7.72
C PRO A 340 -8.13 -15.78 8.96
N ARG A 341 -7.30 -15.22 9.85
CA ARG A 341 -7.77 -14.55 11.08
C ARG A 341 -7.30 -13.11 11.14
N TYR A 342 -6.02 -12.86 10.88
CA TYR A 342 -5.36 -11.57 11.05
C TYR A 342 -4.74 -11.11 9.74
N ALA A 343 -4.86 -9.83 9.43
CA ALA A 343 -4.06 -9.15 8.42
C ALA A 343 -3.13 -8.17 9.14
N ILE A 344 -1.86 -8.14 8.75
CA ILE A 344 -0.84 -7.28 9.35
C ILE A 344 -0.11 -6.58 8.23
N VAL A 345 -0.01 -5.26 8.34
CA VAL A 345 0.79 -4.42 7.45
C VAL A 345 1.75 -3.59 8.28
N ILE A 346 3.02 -3.62 7.91
CA ILE A 346 4.04 -2.75 8.47
C ILE A 346 4.70 -1.99 7.33
N MET A 347 4.82 -0.69 7.52
CA MET A 347 5.52 0.23 6.65
C MET A 347 6.55 1.02 7.45
N VAL A 348 7.74 1.18 6.89
CA VAL A 348 8.82 1.99 7.48
C VAL A 348 9.42 2.87 6.39
N THR A 349 9.29 4.18 6.55
CA THR A 349 9.95 5.15 5.66
C THR A 349 11.46 5.02 5.77
N GLN A 350 12.17 5.14 4.65
CA GLN A 350 13.63 4.99 4.59
C GLN A 350 14.13 3.67 5.22
N GLY A 351 13.29 2.63 5.17
CA GLY A 351 13.54 1.34 5.79
C GLY A 351 14.22 0.32 4.86
N GLY A 352 14.51 0.66 3.62
CA GLY A 352 15.09 -0.28 2.67
C GLY A 352 14.10 -1.32 2.16
N THR A 353 14.41 -2.61 2.27
CA THR A 353 13.54 -3.66 1.73
C THR A 353 12.50 -4.15 2.75
N GLY A 354 11.34 -4.58 2.22
CA GLY A 354 10.28 -5.14 3.06
C GLY A 354 10.73 -6.37 3.85
N SER A 355 11.57 -7.18 3.27
CA SER A 355 12.10 -8.40 3.90
C SER A 355 13.03 -8.11 5.07
N GLN A 356 13.89 -7.09 4.94
CA GLN A 356 14.91 -6.78 5.95
C GLN A 356 14.35 -6.01 7.15
N THR A 357 13.42 -5.09 6.93
CA THR A 357 12.96 -4.16 7.97
C THR A 357 11.56 -4.48 8.48
N SER A 358 10.56 -4.49 7.61
CA SER A 358 9.17 -4.70 8.03
C SER A 358 8.84 -6.16 8.34
N GLY A 359 9.43 -7.11 7.61
CA GLY A 359 9.18 -8.55 7.75
C GLY A 359 9.47 -9.12 9.15
N PRO A 360 10.63 -8.84 9.78
CA PRO A 360 10.93 -9.32 11.13
C PRO A 360 9.93 -8.88 12.18
N SER A 361 9.41 -7.66 12.06
CA SER A 361 8.39 -7.14 12.97
C SER A 361 7.03 -7.83 12.76
N VAL A 362 6.63 -8.07 11.50
CA VAL A 362 5.42 -8.85 11.19
C VAL A 362 5.51 -10.26 11.78
N ARG A 363 6.65 -10.93 11.62
CA ARG A 363 6.88 -12.25 12.23
C ARG A 363 6.69 -12.23 13.75
N LYS A 364 7.30 -11.28 14.45
CA LYS A 364 7.16 -11.15 15.92
C LYS A 364 5.71 -10.99 16.37
N ILE A 365 4.93 -10.21 15.61
CA ILE A 365 3.49 -10.05 15.90
C ILE A 365 2.76 -11.39 15.72
N TYR A 366 3.03 -12.14 14.64
CA TYR A 366 2.43 -13.47 14.47
C TYR A 366 2.86 -14.45 15.55
N GLU A 367 4.14 -14.45 15.95
CA GLU A 367 4.61 -15.27 17.08
C GLU A 367 3.82 -15.00 18.36
N SER A 368 3.55 -13.72 18.65
CA SER A 368 2.74 -13.32 19.80
C SER A 368 1.26 -13.72 19.67
N LEU A 369 0.65 -13.49 18.49
CA LEU A 369 -0.77 -13.79 18.25
C LEU A 369 -1.08 -15.30 18.24
N PHE A 370 -0.12 -16.13 17.88
CA PHE A 370 -0.30 -17.58 17.80
C PHE A 370 0.40 -18.34 18.93
N GLY A 371 0.98 -17.64 19.90
CA GLY A 371 1.60 -18.24 21.09
C GLY A 371 2.88 -19.02 20.79
N ILE A 372 3.59 -18.68 19.69
CA ILE A 372 4.90 -19.24 19.37
C ILE A 372 5.91 -18.58 20.30
N ASN A 373 6.81 -19.35 20.90
CA ASN A 373 7.81 -18.87 21.87
C ASN A 373 7.24 -18.35 23.22
N GLY A 374 6.10 -18.84 23.65
CA GLY A 374 5.66 -18.79 25.05
C GLY A 374 4.94 -17.52 25.52
N LYS A 375 4.78 -16.51 24.66
CA LYS A 375 3.95 -15.33 24.98
C LYS A 375 2.72 -15.28 24.10
N ASN A 376 1.57 -15.66 24.65
CA ASN A 376 0.31 -15.58 23.95
C ASN A 376 -0.40 -14.26 24.31
N VAL A 377 -0.53 -13.37 23.34
CA VAL A 377 -1.34 -12.16 23.48
C VAL A 377 -2.79 -12.49 23.16
N ASN A 378 -3.70 -12.21 24.08
CA ASN A 378 -5.12 -12.29 23.79
C ASN A 378 -5.60 -11.00 23.09
N PRO A 379 -5.87 -11.04 21.77
CA PRO A 379 -6.25 -9.86 21.02
C PRO A 379 -7.65 -9.32 21.35
N ASN A 380 -8.43 -10.06 22.16
CA ASN A 380 -9.73 -9.62 22.64
C ASN A 380 -9.65 -8.83 23.96
N ARG A 381 -8.46 -8.73 24.55
CA ARG A 381 -8.21 -7.92 25.76
C ARG A 381 -7.46 -6.66 25.36
N SER A 382 -8.03 -5.51 25.64
CA SER A 382 -7.28 -4.25 25.67
C SER A 382 -6.50 -4.13 26.98
N VAL A 383 -5.41 -3.39 26.96
CA VAL A 383 -4.60 -3.06 28.13
C VAL A 383 -4.83 -1.58 28.43
N LEU A 384 -5.17 -1.24 29.67
CA LEU A 384 -5.26 0.14 30.12
C LEU A 384 -3.86 0.78 30.21
N VAL A 385 -3.81 2.10 30.32
CA VAL A 385 -2.55 2.88 30.34
C VAL A 385 -1.58 2.38 31.42
N ASP A 386 -2.09 1.88 32.55
CA ASP A 386 -1.30 1.35 33.66
C ASP A 386 -0.92 -0.13 33.53
N GLY A 387 -1.14 -0.72 32.35
CA GLY A 387 -0.84 -2.13 32.11
C GLY A 387 -1.88 -3.11 32.64
N GLU A 388 -2.89 -2.65 33.35
CA GLU A 388 -4.00 -3.49 33.82
C GLU A 388 -4.91 -3.93 32.66
N PRO A 389 -5.26 -5.20 32.56
CA PRO A 389 -6.16 -5.67 31.52
C PRO A 389 -7.57 -5.15 31.72
N SER A 390 -8.15 -4.49 30.72
CA SER A 390 -9.57 -4.17 30.74
C SER A 390 -10.41 -5.44 30.78
N LYS A 391 -11.63 -5.36 31.38
CA LYS A 391 -12.59 -6.47 31.34
C LYS A 391 -12.87 -6.82 29.86
N SER A 392 -12.63 -8.08 29.48
CA SER A 392 -12.95 -8.54 28.12
C SER A 392 -14.46 -8.55 27.94
N LEU A 393 -14.94 -7.83 26.92
CA LEU A 393 -16.32 -8.00 26.48
C LEU A 393 -16.48 -9.42 25.90
N PRO A 394 -17.52 -10.17 26.25
CA PRO A 394 -17.78 -11.45 25.62
C PRO A 394 -17.94 -11.28 24.11
N VAL A 395 -17.38 -12.21 23.33
CA VAL A 395 -17.37 -12.21 21.85
C VAL A 395 -18.77 -12.43 21.29
#